data_ee61e34eb4c4819a3046c213ad727d7e
#
_entry.id   ee61e34eb4c4819a3046c213ad727d7e
#
_cell.length_a   1.000
_cell.length_b   1.000
_cell.length_c   1.000
_cell.angle_alpha   90.00
_cell.angle_beta   90.00
_cell.angle_gamma   90.00
#
_symmetry.space_group_name_H-M   'P 1'
#
loop_
_entity.id
_entity.type
_entity.pdbx_description
1 polymer ?
#
loop_
_entity_poly.entity_id
_entity_poly.type
_entity_poly.pdbx_seq_one_letter_code
_entity_poly.pdbx_strand_id
1 'polypeptide(L)'
;MKTISNFIKVLFAFCSIFLAFSCASSKNLQPALSPVYVTNTKKVNLLPPADASISIDSVYSLTMSFGKDSFSVLAYAQLDNTGITMTLLNDFGTDMGVMIYNGESVIFDSPLLPDNLKPEYIICDIQNIYYDLEKLQANYKKVGLSFEETESDSGKIRVLKNGSKVIEEIVFEGNTVKLKNLLRGYEYILVQAE
;
A
#
# COMPACT_ATOMS: atom_id res chain seq x y z
N MET A 1 -69.80 -11.73 4.85
CA MET A 1 -68.65 -12.63 4.86
C MET A 1 -67.78 -12.59 3.63
N LYS A 2 -68.27 -12.27 2.44
CA LYS A 2 -67.41 -12.20 1.20
C LYS A 2 -66.47 -10.98 1.12
N THR A 3 -66.81 -9.85 1.72
CA THR A 3 -66.00 -8.59 1.70
C THR A 3 -64.73 -8.69 2.55
N ILE A 4 -64.77 -9.36 3.68
CA ILE A 4 -63.62 -9.52 4.58
C ILE A 4 -62.56 -10.45 3.98
N SER A 5 -62.97 -11.49 3.24
CA SER A 5 -62.07 -12.40 2.54
C SER A 5 -61.26 -11.72 1.42
N ASN A 6 -61.87 -10.78 0.72
CA ASN A 6 -61.18 -10.04 -0.34
C ASN A 6 -60.21 -9.01 0.23
N PHE A 7 -60.52 -8.42 1.39
CA PHE A 7 -59.62 -7.47 2.05
C PHE A 7 -58.33 -8.15 2.56
N ILE A 8 -58.46 -9.37 3.09
CA ILE A 8 -57.32 -10.16 3.56
C ILE A 8 -56.42 -10.59 2.39
N LYS A 9 -57.00 -10.94 1.22
CA LYS A 9 -56.22 -11.31 0.04
C LYS A 9 -55.42 -10.12 -0.55
N VAL A 10 -56.01 -8.92 -0.54
CA VAL A 10 -55.37 -7.71 -1.00
C VAL A 10 -54.23 -7.29 -0.02
N LEU A 11 -54.46 -7.42 1.26
CA LEU A 11 -53.44 -7.14 2.29
C LEU A 11 -52.23 -8.10 2.18
N PHE A 12 -52.51 -9.39 1.92
CA PHE A 12 -51.45 -10.40 1.75
C PHE A 12 -50.65 -10.19 0.47
N ALA A 13 -51.30 -9.75 -0.62
CA ALA A 13 -50.62 -9.40 -1.88
C ALA A 13 -49.74 -8.14 -1.74
N PHE A 14 -50.15 -7.17 -0.93
CA PHE A 14 -49.39 -5.96 -0.67
C PHE A 14 -48.14 -6.21 0.21
N CYS A 15 -48.26 -7.12 1.23
CA CYS A 15 -47.12 -7.53 2.05
C CYS A 15 -46.05 -8.31 1.25
N SER A 16 -46.47 -9.08 0.26
CA SER A 16 -45.54 -9.90 -0.55
C SER A 16 -44.64 -9.03 -1.49
N ILE A 17 -45.09 -7.83 -1.84
CA ILE A 17 -44.32 -6.90 -2.71
C ILE A 17 -43.19 -6.20 -1.95
N PHE A 18 -43.37 -6.01 -0.62
CA PHE A 18 -42.33 -5.37 0.20
C PHE A 18 -41.15 -6.28 0.54
N LEU A 19 -41.25 -7.59 0.41
CA LEU A 19 -40.19 -8.55 0.70
C LEU A 19 -39.20 -8.71 -0.50
N ALA A 20 -39.55 -8.22 -1.67
CA ALA A 20 -38.72 -8.35 -2.87
C ALA A 20 -37.64 -7.26 -3.02
N PHE A 21 -37.63 -6.20 -2.18
CA PHE A 21 -36.70 -5.11 -2.26
C PHE A 21 -35.60 -5.12 -1.19
N SER A 22 -35.48 -6.18 -0.40
CA SER A 22 -34.51 -6.29 0.70
C SER A 22 -33.25 -7.04 0.32
N CYS A 23 -32.77 -6.91 -0.90
CA CYS A 23 -31.42 -7.31 -1.28
C CYS A 23 -30.73 -6.19 -2.06
N ALA A 24 -30.67 -4.99 -1.46
CA ALA A 24 -29.61 -4.06 -1.78
C ALA A 24 -28.36 -4.54 -1.02
N SER A 25 -27.61 -5.48 -1.63
CA SER A 25 -26.24 -5.73 -1.25
C SER A 25 -25.52 -4.38 -1.34
N SER A 26 -25.31 -3.72 -0.21
CA SER A 26 -24.36 -2.63 -0.12
C SER A 26 -23.01 -3.25 -0.46
N LYS A 27 -22.62 -3.20 -1.76
CA LYS A 27 -21.23 -3.28 -2.12
C LYS A 27 -20.59 -2.15 -1.32
N ASN A 28 -19.85 -2.50 -0.28
CA ASN A 28 -18.82 -1.61 0.25
C ASN A 28 -17.90 -1.32 -0.95
N LEU A 29 -18.19 -0.25 -1.64
CA LEU A 29 -17.29 0.32 -2.65
C LEU A 29 -16.09 0.80 -1.83
N GLN A 30 -15.11 -0.09 -1.68
CA GLN A 30 -13.80 0.33 -1.22
C GLN A 30 -13.36 1.41 -2.22
N PRO A 31 -12.90 2.56 -1.76
CA PRO A 31 -12.48 3.62 -2.66
C PRO A 31 -11.42 3.04 -3.60
N ALA A 32 -11.61 3.25 -4.90
CA ALA A 32 -10.63 2.84 -5.90
C ALA A 32 -9.26 3.43 -5.51
N LEU A 33 -8.20 2.62 -5.68
CA LEU A 33 -6.83 3.05 -5.37
C LEU A 33 -6.53 4.39 -6.01
N SER A 34 -6.06 5.33 -5.19
CA SER A 34 -5.63 6.63 -5.67
C SER A 34 -4.23 6.54 -6.28
N PRO A 35 -4.00 7.11 -7.48
CA PRO A 35 -2.66 7.19 -8.03
C PRO A 35 -1.70 7.96 -7.11
N VAL A 36 -0.46 7.48 -7.00
CA VAL A 36 0.59 8.08 -6.19
C VAL A 36 1.30 9.21 -6.97
N TYR A 37 1.35 10.40 -6.41
CA TYR A 37 2.13 11.50 -6.98
C TYR A 37 3.62 11.32 -6.64
N VAL A 38 4.38 10.79 -7.57
CA VAL A 38 5.84 10.60 -7.44
C VAL A 38 6.63 11.88 -7.74
N THR A 39 5.99 12.87 -8.36
CA THR A 39 6.44 14.27 -8.38
C THR A 39 5.26 15.18 -8.03
N ASN A 40 5.46 16.50 -8.09
CA ASN A 40 4.36 17.44 -7.87
C ASN A 40 3.27 17.36 -8.97
N THR A 41 3.58 16.79 -10.13
CA THR A 41 2.68 16.75 -11.30
C THR A 41 2.50 15.36 -11.91
N LYS A 42 3.46 14.45 -11.72
CA LYS A 42 3.44 13.11 -12.31
C LYS A 42 2.97 12.09 -11.29
N LYS A 43 2.05 11.23 -11.71
CA LYS A 43 1.46 10.19 -10.85
C LYS A 43 1.54 8.83 -11.53
N VAL A 44 1.70 7.78 -10.74
CA VAL A 44 1.69 6.38 -11.16
C VAL A 44 0.62 5.60 -10.41
N ASN A 45 0.14 4.53 -11.01
CA ASN A 45 -0.67 3.56 -10.30
C ASN A 45 0.24 2.56 -9.59
N LEU A 46 -0.22 2.02 -8.47
CA LEU A 46 0.42 0.89 -7.82
C LEU A 46 0.41 -0.32 -8.77
N LEU A 47 1.48 -1.10 -8.74
CA LEU A 47 1.59 -2.35 -9.49
C LEU A 47 0.84 -3.47 -8.79
N PRO A 48 0.25 -4.43 -9.52
CA PRO A 48 -0.43 -5.55 -8.90
C PRO A 48 0.56 -6.44 -8.10
N PRO A 49 0.08 -7.16 -7.07
CA PRO A 49 0.94 -8.06 -6.27
C PRO A 49 1.69 -9.10 -7.09
N ALA A 50 1.10 -9.56 -8.20
CA ALA A 50 1.73 -10.52 -9.11
C ALA A 50 3.04 -10.02 -9.77
N ASP A 51 3.33 -8.73 -9.71
CA ASP A 51 4.58 -8.13 -10.20
C ASP A 51 5.68 -8.09 -9.12
N ALA A 52 5.45 -8.66 -7.92
CA ALA A 52 6.48 -8.85 -6.91
C ALA A 52 7.56 -9.83 -7.41
N SER A 53 8.83 -9.46 -7.25
CA SER A 53 9.96 -10.30 -7.71
C SER A 53 10.43 -11.30 -6.67
N ILE A 54 10.03 -11.13 -5.42
CA ILE A 54 10.46 -11.96 -4.28
C ILE A 54 9.27 -12.19 -3.34
N SER A 55 9.39 -13.23 -2.51
CA SER A 55 8.51 -13.44 -1.36
C SER A 55 9.27 -13.06 -0.09
N ILE A 56 8.60 -12.32 0.79
CA ILE A 56 9.11 -11.89 2.09
C ILE A 56 8.18 -12.41 3.17
N ASP A 57 8.76 -12.93 4.24
CA ASP A 57 8.10 -13.28 5.49
C ASP A 57 9.14 -13.08 6.61
N SER A 58 9.25 -11.83 7.08
CA SER A 58 10.37 -11.44 7.95
C SER A 58 10.02 -10.27 8.86
N VAL A 59 10.75 -10.18 9.96
CA VAL A 59 10.73 -9.04 10.88
C VAL A 59 11.86 -8.08 10.52
N TYR A 60 11.56 -6.80 10.55
CA TYR A 60 12.52 -5.71 10.34
C TYR A 60 12.51 -4.75 11.53
N SER A 61 13.66 -4.24 11.90
CA SER A 61 13.75 -2.97 12.60
C SER A 61 13.56 -1.85 11.56
N LEU A 62 12.47 -1.11 11.65
CA LEU A 62 12.12 -0.03 10.75
C LEU A 62 12.30 1.31 11.44
N THR A 63 13.24 2.10 10.96
CA THR A 63 13.40 3.50 11.37
C THR A 63 12.84 4.41 10.27
N MET A 64 11.96 5.33 10.65
CA MET A 64 11.34 6.32 9.77
C MET A 64 11.73 7.71 10.22
N SER A 65 12.21 8.54 9.27
CA SER A 65 12.62 9.92 9.54
C SER A 65 11.89 10.90 8.63
N PHE A 66 11.28 11.93 9.23
CA PHE A 66 10.53 12.98 8.54
C PHE A 66 11.04 14.34 9.01
N GLY A 67 11.88 14.98 8.21
CA GLY A 67 12.52 16.23 8.60
C GLY A 67 13.45 16.07 9.82
N LYS A 68 13.01 16.54 11.00
CA LYS A 68 13.78 16.44 12.26
C LYS A 68 13.29 15.31 13.17
N ASP A 69 12.13 14.76 12.87
CA ASP A 69 11.51 13.71 13.68
C ASP A 69 11.93 12.35 13.17
N SER A 70 12.24 11.44 14.08
CA SER A 70 12.58 10.05 13.77
C SER A 70 12.00 9.15 14.84
N PHE A 71 11.48 7.99 14.41
CA PHE A 71 10.97 6.96 15.29
C PHE A 71 11.28 5.58 14.72
N SER A 72 11.39 4.58 15.59
CA SER A 72 11.68 3.20 15.23
C SER A 72 10.61 2.28 15.77
N VAL A 73 10.28 1.25 14.99
CA VAL A 73 9.34 0.19 15.35
C VAL A 73 9.85 -1.14 14.80
N LEU A 74 9.32 -2.25 15.30
CA LEU A 74 9.43 -3.52 14.61
C LEU A 74 8.33 -3.60 13.54
N ALA A 75 8.69 -4.07 12.36
CA ALA A 75 7.76 -4.28 11.27
C ALA A 75 7.80 -5.76 10.84
N TYR A 76 6.73 -6.50 11.07
CA TYR A 76 6.57 -7.81 10.47
C TYR A 76 5.98 -7.63 9.07
N ALA A 77 6.73 -8.00 8.06
CA ALA A 77 6.38 -7.81 6.66
C ALA A 77 6.18 -9.16 5.96
N GLN A 78 5.04 -9.30 5.33
CA GLN A 78 4.71 -10.36 4.39
C GLN A 78 4.44 -9.75 3.03
N LEU A 79 5.14 -10.24 2.01
CA LEU A 79 4.96 -9.83 0.63
C LEU A 79 5.05 -11.05 -0.26
N ASP A 80 4.08 -11.22 -1.13
CA ASP A 80 4.05 -12.28 -2.15
C ASP A 80 3.20 -11.84 -3.36
N ASN A 81 2.90 -12.79 -4.23
CA ASN A 81 2.06 -12.57 -5.42
C ASN A 81 0.57 -12.31 -5.10
N THR A 82 0.16 -12.37 -3.84
CA THR A 82 -1.22 -12.09 -3.40
C THR A 82 -1.38 -10.72 -2.75
N GLY A 83 -0.29 -10.16 -2.19
CA GLY A 83 -0.34 -8.86 -1.56
C GLY A 83 0.87 -8.47 -0.74
N ILE A 84 0.68 -7.38 -0.02
CA ILE A 84 1.62 -6.87 0.98
C ILE A 84 0.85 -6.73 2.28
N THR A 85 1.36 -7.34 3.34
CA THR A 85 0.89 -7.11 4.71
C THR A 85 2.07 -6.64 5.56
N MET A 86 1.89 -5.56 6.29
CA MET A 86 2.89 -5.06 7.24
C MET A 86 2.20 -4.78 8.57
N THR A 87 2.65 -5.45 9.63
CA THR A 87 2.20 -5.20 11.00
C THR A 87 3.31 -4.45 11.74
N LEU A 88 2.97 -3.33 12.34
CA LEU A 88 3.89 -2.52 13.13
C LEU A 88 3.76 -2.90 14.61
N LEU A 89 4.86 -3.13 15.26
CA LEU A 89 4.93 -3.52 16.66
C LEU A 89 5.88 -2.57 17.41
N ASN A 90 5.58 -2.27 18.68
CA ASN A 90 6.55 -1.60 19.52
C ASN A 90 7.60 -2.60 20.09
N ASP A 91 8.57 -2.10 20.84
CA ASP A 91 9.64 -2.91 21.43
C ASP A 91 9.12 -3.98 22.41
N PHE A 92 7.87 -3.88 22.86
CA PHE A 92 7.22 -4.87 23.73
C PHE A 92 6.36 -5.87 22.94
N GLY A 93 6.35 -5.80 21.59
CA GLY A 93 5.54 -6.65 20.73
C GLY A 93 4.04 -6.26 20.70
N THR A 94 3.68 -5.08 21.19
CA THR A 94 2.30 -4.58 21.12
C THR A 94 2.03 -4.09 19.71
N ASP A 95 0.86 -4.45 19.16
CA ASP A 95 0.38 -3.99 17.85
C ASP A 95 0.22 -2.46 17.85
N MET A 96 0.88 -1.82 16.89
CA MET A 96 0.87 -0.39 16.65
C MET A 96 0.23 -0.01 15.32
N GLY A 97 -0.26 -0.99 14.59
CA GLY A 97 -0.98 -0.80 13.35
C GLY A 97 -0.68 -1.82 12.28
N VAL A 98 -1.58 -1.86 11.30
CA VAL A 98 -1.49 -2.78 10.17
C VAL A 98 -1.71 -2.05 8.85
N MET A 99 -0.98 -2.47 7.84
CA MET A 99 -1.17 -2.05 6.45
C MET A 99 -1.32 -3.30 5.58
N ILE A 100 -2.37 -3.32 4.75
CA ILE A 100 -2.67 -4.43 3.83
C ILE A 100 -2.93 -3.88 2.44
N TYR A 101 -2.25 -4.42 1.44
CA TYR A 101 -2.46 -4.15 0.03
C TYR A 101 -2.71 -5.46 -0.72
N ASN A 102 -3.82 -5.56 -1.45
CA ASN A 102 -4.24 -6.77 -2.18
C ASN A 102 -4.36 -6.55 -3.70
N GLY A 103 -3.87 -5.42 -4.22
CA GLY A 103 -3.97 -5.05 -5.64
C GLY A 103 -5.20 -4.21 -5.97
N GLU A 104 -6.25 -4.21 -5.15
CA GLU A 104 -7.50 -3.48 -5.37
C GLU A 104 -7.72 -2.36 -4.35
N SER A 105 -7.20 -2.54 -3.14
CA SER A 105 -7.35 -1.60 -2.03
C SER A 105 -6.12 -1.58 -1.14
N VAL A 106 -5.96 -0.48 -0.40
CA VAL A 106 -5.05 -0.37 0.74
C VAL A 106 -5.89 -0.17 1.99
N ILE A 107 -5.73 -1.07 2.95
CA ILE A 107 -6.22 -0.92 4.31
C ILE A 107 -5.05 -0.43 5.15
N PHE A 108 -5.28 0.60 5.95
CA PHE A 108 -4.27 1.14 6.84
C PHE A 108 -4.93 1.60 8.13
N ASP A 109 -4.49 1.04 9.23
CA ASP A 109 -4.96 1.36 10.58
C ASP A 109 -3.73 1.45 11.50
N SER A 110 -3.41 2.67 11.95
CA SER A 110 -2.29 2.90 12.86
C SER A 110 -2.46 4.22 13.61
N PRO A 111 -2.39 4.20 14.93
CA PRO A 111 -2.37 5.42 15.75
C PRO A 111 -1.05 6.21 15.67
N LEU A 112 0.00 5.62 15.07
CA LEU A 112 1.33 6.23 15.00
C LEU A 112 1.48 7.23 13.87
N LEU A 113 0.67 7.11 12.83
CA LEU A 113 0.84 7.88 11.61
C LEU A 113 -0.27 8.92 11.49
N PRO A 114 0.03 10.10 10.92
CA PRO A 114 -0.96 11.16 10.78
C PRO A 114 -2.14 10.73 9.91
N ASP A 115 -3.37 11.12 10.26
CA ASP A 115 -4.61 10.82 9.53
C ASP A 115 -4.59 11.26 8.06
N ASN A 116 -3.75 12.22 7.71
CA ASN A 116 -3.59 12.73 6.34
C ASN A 116 -2.53 11.97 5.52
N LEU A 117 -1.85 11.00 6.10
CA LEU A 117 -0.92 10.14 5.38
C LEU A 117 -1.72 9.22 4.44
N LYS A 118 -1.34 9.23 3.18
CA LYS A 118 -1.93 8.33 2.17
C LYS A 118 -1.13 7.04 2.13
N PRO A 119 -1.70 5.92 2.56
CA PRO A 119 -0.96 4.66 2.66
C PRO A 119 -0.45 4.15 1.31
N GLU A 120 -1.07 4.57 0.19
CA GLU A 120 -0.61 4.21 -1.15
C GLU A 120 0.83 4.69 -1.43
N TYR A 121 1.30 5.75 -0.75
CA TYR A 121 2.69 6.21 -0.89
C TYR A 121 3.66 5.21 -0.26
N ILE A 122 3.33 4.67 0.91
CA ILE A 122 4.14 3.64 1.58
C ILE A 122 4.17 2.36 0.74
N ILE A 123 3.02 1.94 0.19
CA ILE A 123 2.97 0.78 -0.73
C ILE A 123 3.84 1.03 -1.96
N CYS A 124 3.81 2.24 -2.55
CA CYS A 124 4.65 2.59 -3.69
C CYS A 124 6.14 2.47 -3.35
N ASP A 125 6.56 2.95 -2.18
CA ASP A 125 7.93 2.84 -1.69
C ASP A 125 8.33 1.36 -1.49
N ILE A 126 7.46 0.53 -0.91
CA ILE A 126 7.68 -0.92 -0.76
C ILE A 126 7.80 -1.60 -2.13
N GLN A 127 6.97 -1.22 -3.10
CA GLN A 127 7.07 -1.75 -4.47
C GLN A 127 8.41 -1.35 -5.10
N ASN A 128 8.87 -0.12 -4.93
CA ASN A 128 10.18 0.34 -5.42
C ASN A 128 11.35 -0.45 -4.83
N ILE A 129 11.21 -0.92 -3.60
CA ILE A 129 12.22 -1.77 -2.96
C ILE A 129 12.18 -3.20 -3.52
N TYR A 130 11.00 -3.83 -3.62
CA TYR A 130 10.89 -5.28 -3.71
C TYR A 130 10.29 -5.82 -5.02
N TYR A 131 9.71 -4.95 -5.87
CA TYR A 131 9.07 -5.40 -7.10
C TYR A 131 10.06 -5.56 -8.26
N ASP A 132 9.59 -6.27 -9.28
CA ASP A 132 10.35 -6.52 -10.49
C ASP A 132 10.82 -5.21 -11.16
N LEU A 133 12.11 -5.17 -11.49
CA LEU A 133 12.74 -3.97 -12.04
C LEU A 133 12.12 -3.55 -13.38
N GLU A 134 11.85 -4.50 -14.28
CA GLU A 134 11.31 -4.21 -15.61
C GLU A 134 9.88 -3.66 -15.49
N LYS A 135 9.07 -4.18 -14.54
CA LYS A 135 7.72 -3.70 -14.26
C LYS A 135 7.73 -2.28 -13.72
N LEU A 136 8.62 -1.99 -12.78
CA LEU A 136 8.81 -0.64 -12.24
C LEU A 136 9.25 0.33 -13.34
N GLN A 137 10.25 -0.04 -14.15
CA GLN A 137 10.73 0.75 -15.27
C GLN A 137 9.61 1.06 -16.28
N ALA A 138 8.84 0.04 -16.65
CA ALA A 138 7.72 0.21 -17.58
C ALA A 138 6.63 1.13 -16.99
N ASN A 139 6.34 1.03 -15.69
CA ASN A 139 5.36 1.88 -15.03
C ASN A 139 5.80 3.35 -14.99
N TYR A 140 7.03 3.63 -14.57
CA TYR A 140 7.58 4.98 -14.50
C TYR A 140 7.78 5.62 -15.88
N LYS A 141 8.17 4.85 -16.89
CA LYS A 141 8.32 5.31 -18.26
C LYS A 141 7.03 5.88 -18.85
N LYS A 142 5.86 5.34 -18.49
CA LYS A 142 4.54 5.84 -18.93
C LYS A 142 4.31 7.32 -18.60
N VAL A 143 4.97 7.80 -17.54
CA VAL A 143 4.85 9.19 -17.08
C VAL A 143 6.13 10.01 -17.32
N GLY A 144 7.07 9.48 -18.13
CA GLY A 144 8.30 10.15 -18.48
C GLY A 144 9.27 10.31 -17.30
N LEU A 145 9.35 9.27 -16.46
CA LEU A 145 10.36 9.09 -15.42
C LEU A 145 11.26 7.91 -15.77
N SER A 146 12.48 7.88 -15.23
CA SER A 146 13.36 6.71 -15.29
C SER A 146 13.50 6.07 -13.90
N PHE A 147 13.54 4.73 -13.88
CA PHE A 147 13.85 3.93 -12.72
C PHE A 147 15.01 3.02 -13.08
N GLU A 148 16.12 3.13 -12.37
CA GLU A 148 17.37 2.50 -12.71
C GLU A 148 17.88 1.67 -11.55
N GLU A 149 18.57 0.57 -11.83
CA GLU A 149 19.28 -0.22 -10.83
C GLU A 149 20.75 -0.34 -11.29
N THR A 150 21.67 -0.18 -10.37
CA THR A 150 23.10 -0.32 -10.57
C THR A 150 23.73 -1.11 -9.44
N GLU A 151 24.73 -1.93 -9.76
CA GLU A 151 25.56 -2.59 -8.75
C GLU A 151 26.54 -1.58 -8.13
N SER A 152 26.86 -1.77 -6.85
CA SER A 152 27.89 -1.05 -6.12
C SER A 152 28.75 -2.02 -5.33
N ASP A 153 29.89 -1.56 -4.82
CA ASP A 153 30.84 -2.40 -4.07
C ASP A 153 30.21 -3.05 -2.80
N SER A 154 29.20 -2.40 -2.22
CA SER A 154 28.51 -2.85 -0.99
C SER A 154 27.15 -3.51 -1.24
N GLY A 155 26.68 -3.54 -2.50
CA GLY A 155 25.36 -4.08 -2.86
C GLY A 155 24.80 -3.44 -4.11
N LYS A 156 23.52 -3.11 -4.14
CA LYS A 156 22.86 -2.49 -5.28
C LYS A 156 22.17 -1.18 -4.92
N ILE A 157 21.97 -0.34 -5.91
CA ILE A 157 21.30 0.95 -5.77
C ILE A 157 20.20 1.06 -6.81
N ARG A 158 18.97 1.40 -6.37
CA ARG A 158 17.85 1.78 -7.24
C ARG A 158 17.64 3.30 -7.16
N VAL A 159 17.35 3.92 -8.29
CA VAL A 159 17.15 5.38 -8.36
C VAL A 159 15.96 5.72 -9.25
N LEU A 160 15.02 6.50 -8.70
CA LEU A 160 13.94 7.13 -9.47
C LEU A 160 14.36 8.55 -9.86
N LYS A 161 14.26 8.90 -11.16
CA LYS A 161 14.68 10.20 -11.69
C LYS A 161 13.60 10.87 -12.54
N ASN A 162 13.59 12.19 -12.53
CA ASN A 162 12.88 13.04 -13.47
C ASN A 162 13.92 13.85 -14.29
N GLY A 163 14.27 13.35 -15.47
CA GLY A 163 15.44 13.83 -16.21
C GLY A 163 16.71 13.58 -15.39
N SER A 164 17.49 14.63 -15.13
CA SER A 164 18.71 14.56 -14.31
C SER A 164 18.45 14.63 -12.79
N LYS A 165 17.23 14.98 -12.37
CA LYS A 165 16.91 15.16 -10.95
C LYS A 165 16.55 13.83 -10.31
N VAL A 166 17.32 13.42 -9.29
CA VAL A 166 16.98 12.28 -8.43
C VAL A 166 15.81 12.65 -7.54
N ILE A 167 14.79 11.79 -7.52
CA ILE A 167 13.58 11.89 -6.69
C ILE A 167 13.72 11.01 -5.47
N GLU A 168 14.14 9.77 -5.69
CA GLU A 168 14.25 8.74 -4.68
C GLU A 168 15.48 7.88 -4.95
N GLU A 169 16.16 7.48 -3.90
CA GLU A 169 17.30 6.58 -3.91
C GLU A 169 17.07 5.45 -2.91
N ILE A 170 17.35 4.23 -3.31
CA ILE A 170 17.24 3.02 -2.48
C ILE A 170 18.56 2.30 -2.54
N VAL A 171 19.20 2.11 -1.38
CA VAL A 171 20.49 1.44 -1.23
C VAL A 171 20.28 0.12 -0.50
N PHE A 172 20.80 -0.96 -1.05
CA PHE A 172 20.77 -2.30 -0.46
C PHE A 172 22.17 -2.68 -0.01
N GLU A 173 22.36 -2.92 1.28
CA GLU A 173 23.65 -3.26 1.91
C GLU A 173 23.46 -4.42 2.90
N GLY A 174 23.80 -5.63 2.48
CA GLY A 174 23.62 -6.84 3.32
C GLY A 174 22.14 -7.04 3.70
N ASN A 175 21.83 -7.02 5.01
CA ASN A 175 20.47 -7.12 5.54
C ASN A 175 19.76 -5.77 5.69
N THR A 176 20.36 -4.69 5.21
CA THR A 176 19.85 -3.32 5.37
C THR A 176 19.38 -2.75 4.04
N VAL A 177 18.20 -2.15 4.05
CA VAL A 177 17.67 -1.35 2.95
C VAL A 177 17.45 0.08 3.45
N LYS A 178 18.02 1.05 2.74
CA LYS A 178 17.82 2.48 3.01
C LYS A 178 17.09 3.10 1.83
N LEU A 179 15.91 3.64 2.05
CA LEU A 179 15.16 4.41 1.07
C LEU A 179 15.17 5.88 1.48
N LYS A 180 15.58 6.76 0.57
CA LYS A 180 15.57 8.20 0.77
C LYS A 180 14.78 8.89 -0.34
N ASN A 181 13.68 9.53 0.03
CA ASN A 181 12.91 10.36 -0.89
C ASN A 181 13.39 11.81 -0.80
N LEU A 182 14.20 12.20 -1.79
CA LEU A 182 14.83 13.53 -1.87
C LEU A 182 13.84 14.64 -2.24
N LEU A 183 12.71 14.28 -2.84
CA LEU A 183 11.69 15.26 -3.21
C LEU A 183 10.84 15.66 -2.00
N ARG A 184 10.52 14.70 -1.13
CA ARG A 184 9.61 14.89 0.01
C ARG A 184 10.33 15.00 1.34
N GLY A 185 11.63 14.66 1.39
CA GLY A 185 12.49 14.83 2.57
C GLY A 185 12.23 13.82 3.68
N TYR A 186 11.90 12.56 3.33
CA TYR A 186 11.82 11.47 4.28
C TYR A 186 12.79 10.35 3.96
N GLU A 187 13.05 9.52 4.95
CA GLU A 187 13.94 8.37 4.85
C GLU A 187 13.39 7.18 5.64
N TYR A 188 13.55 5.98 5.10
CA TYR A 188 13.30 4.71 5.77
C TYR A 188 14.58 3.89 5.83
N ILE A 189 14.86 3.28 6.97
CA ILE A 189 15.92 2.29 7.15
C ILE A 189 15.27 1.02 7.66
N LEU A 190 15.35 -0.05 6.87
CA LEU A 190 14.88 -1.37 7.22
C LEU A 190 16.10 -2.26 7.46
N VAL A 191 16.19 -2.84 8.64
CA VAL A 191 17.22 -3.83 8.99
C VAL A 191 16.50 -5.14 9.28
N GLN A 192 16.72 -6.15 8.43
CA GLN A 192 16.10 -7.46 8.64
C GLN A 192 16.66 -8.09 9.91
N ALA A 193 15.78 -8.57 10.78
CA ALA A 193 16.17 -9.34 11.96
C ALA A 193 16.76 -10.70 11.54
N GLU A 194 17.75 -11.17 12.29
CA GLU A 194 18.36 -12.49 12.11
C GLU A 194 17.43 -13.62 12.59
#